data_7d02695d954ca485e9e70c5a5f50e6af
#
_entry.id   7d02695d954ca485e9e70c5a5f50e6af
#
_cell.length_a   1.000
_cell.length_b   1.000
_cell.length_c   1.000
_cell.angle_alpha   90.00
_cell.angle_beta   90.00
_cell.angle_gamma   90.00
#
_symmetry.space_group_name_H-M   'P 1'
#
loop_
_entity.id
_entity.type
_entity.pdbx_description
1 polymer ?
#
loop_
_entity_poly.entity_id
_entity_poly.type
_entity_poly.pdbx_seq_one_letter_code
_entity_poly.pdbx_strand_id
1 'polypeptide(L)'
;MKKSILTHKIKFSAIFFWGIVFGSSFETDSTKKEIYFPATVTSSAGNEIDVAALAKAHIMIVITIKATWCPVCRQQLLRIKEQLGDFEKCNASFLVLSPGSNEAVHEVKFNTDFPFPFISDQNFSIAKKLGLILSPEEIMPAIVILNEDLSVKWIRKGRNILNFGDAELKDHLGCANWI
;
A
#
# COMPACT_ATOMS: atom_id res chain seq x y z
N MET A 1 57.58 69.51 -33.13
CA MET A 1 57.25 68.08 -33.34
C MET A 1 55.83 67.88 -32.82
N LYS A 2 54.82 67.81 -33.71
CA LYS A 2 53.39 67.62 -33.39
C LYS A 2 53.03 66.19 -33.63
N LYS A 3 52.54 65.47 -32.56
CA LYS A 3 51.93 64.16 -32.70
C LYS A 3 50.44 64.33 -32.77
N SER A 4 49.85 63.91 -33.86
CA SER A 4 48.42 63.83 -34.11
C SER A 4 47.86 62.62 -33.40
N ILE A 5 46.83 62.84 -32.65
CA ILE A 5 46.05 61.78 -31.96
C ILE A 5 44.80 61.50 -32.81
N LEU A 6 44.80 60.33 -33.41
CA LEU A 6 43.68 59.81 -34.20
C LEU A 6 42.62 59.20 -33.31
N THR A 7 41.43 59.82 -33.22
CA THR A 7 40.32 59.36 -32.48
C THR A 7 39.48 58.35 -33.29
N HIS A 8 39.58 57.08 -32.92
CA HIS A 8 38.73 56.06 -33.49
C HIS A 8 37.36 56.09 -32.79
N LYS A 9 36.32 56.42 -33.57
CA LYS A 9 34.90 56.25 -33.12
C LYS A 9 34.50 54.80 -33.24
N ILE A 10 34.31 54.13 -32.08
CA ILE A 10 33.76 52.80 -32.01
C ILE A 10 32.23 52.94 -32.07
N LYS A 11 31.66 52.40 -33.17
CA LYS A 11 30.20 52.26 -33.29
C LYS A 11 29.77 51.04 -32.46
N PHE A 12 29.03 51.28 -31.39
CA PHE A 12 28.32 50.22 -30.67
C PHE A 12 27.11 49.79 -31.50
N SER A 13 27.20 48.59 -32.08
CA SER A 13 26.08 47.91 -32.69
C SER A 13 25.35 47.17 -31.58
N ALA A 14 24.11 47.59 -31.26
CA ALA A 14 23.25 46.92 -30.31
C ALA A 14 22.71 45.65 -30.98
N ILE A 15 23.29 44.51 -30.60
CA ILE A 15 22.76 43.20 -30.94
C ILE A 15 21.65 42.89 -29.92
N PHE A 16 20.39 42.98 -30.38
CA PHE A 16 19.22 42.53 -29.65
C PHE A 16 19.26 41.00 -29.59
N PHE A 17 19.72 40.46 -28.45
CA PHE A 17 19.56 39.05 -28.14
C PHE A 17 18.09 38.80 -27.75
N TRP A 18 17.33 38.30 -28.71
CA TRP A 18 16.00 37.75 -28.46
C TRP A 18 16.20 36.39 -27.82
N GLY A 19 16.20 36.39 -26.47
CA GLY A 19 16.23 35.18 -25.68
C GLY A 19 14.90 34.40 -25.89
N ILE A 20 14.98 33.34 -26.67
CA ILE A 20 13.92 32.32 -26.73
C ILE A 20 14.01 31.60 -25.40
N VAL A 21 13.09 31.95 -24.47
CA VAL A 21 12.85 31.18 -23.24
C VAL A 21 12.13 29.90 -23.69
N PHE A 22 12.88 28.83 -23.90
CA PHE A 22 12.33 27.47 -23.93
C PHE A 22 11.88 27.16 -22.53
N GLY A 23 10.59 27.44 -22.24
CA GLY A 23 9.90 26.90 -21.10
C GLY A 23 9.81 25.38 -21.27
N SER A 24 10.77 24.65 -20.72
CA SER A 24 10.65 23.22 -20.50
C SER A 24 9.51 23.02 -19.48
N SER A 25 8.30 22.80 -19.97
CA SER A 25 7.23 22.23 -19.16
C SER A 25 7.74 20.86 -18.72
N PHE A 26 8.20 20.79 -17.48
CA PHE A 26 8.48 19.54 -16.83
C PHE A 26 7.10 18.91 -16.54
N GLU A 27 6.57 18.19 -17.53
CA GLU A 27 5.43 17.31 -17.32
C GLU A 27 5.92 16.19 -16.40
N THR A 28 5.62 16.34 -15.11
CA THR A 28 5.62 15.22 -14.18
C THR A 28 4.48 14.30 -14.57
N ASP A 29 4.74 13.42 -15.54
CA ASP A 29 3.89 12.25 -15.80
C ASP A 29 4.04 11.28 -14.64
N SER A 30 3.31 11.56 -13.57
CA SER A 30 3.13 10.70 -12.43
C SER A 30 1.70 10.14 -12.44
N THR A 31 1.33 9.45 -13.49
CA THR A 31 0.15 8.56 -13.49
C THR A 31 0.49 7.28 -12.72
N LYS A 32 0.89 7.40 -11.45
CA LYS A 32 0.84 6.28 -10.53
C LYS A 32 -0.65 5.98 -10.32
N LYS A 33 -1.16 5.00 -11.06
CA LYS A 33 -2.55 4.53 -10.95
C LYS A 33 -2.80 4.19 -9.48
N GLU A 34 -3.55 5.03 -8.80
CA GLU A 34 -3.95 4.76 -7.42
C GLU A 34 -4.76 3.48 -7.37
N ILE A 35 -4.44 2.62 -6.42
CA ILE A 35 -5.07 1.33 -6.24
C ILE A 35 -6.02 1.46 -5.05
N TYR A 36 -7.31 1.19 -5.28
CA TYR A 36 -8.35 1.27 -4.27
C TYR A 36 -8.83 -0.13 -3.87
N PHE A 37 -9.01 -0.33 -2.59
CA PHE A 37 -9.68 -1.50 -2.05
C PHE A 37 -11.21 -1.35 -2.20
N PRO A 38 -12.00 -2.44 -2.33
CA PRO A 38 -13.46 -2.35 -2.41
C PRO A 38 -14.07 -1.70 -1.16
N ALA A 39 -15.09 -0.85 -1.37
CA ALA A 39 -15.81 -0.19 -0.28
C ALA A 39 -16.63 -1.18 0.56
N THR A 40 -17.14 -2.23 -0.07
CA THR A 40 -17.84 -3.33 0.59
C THR A 40 -17.26 -4.66 0.13
N VAL A 41 -17.21 -5.63 1.02
CA VAL A 41 -16.79 -7.01 0.75
C VAL A 41 -17.67 -7.98 1.50
N THR A 42 -17.71 -9.25 1.06
CA THR A 42 -18.41 -10.32 1.77
C THR A 42 -17.40 -11.19 2.52
N SER A 43 -17.63 -11.42 3.79
CA SER A 43 -16.81 -12.34 4.58
C SER A 43 -17.03 -13.79 4.16
N SER A 44 -16.10 -14.67 4.50
CA SER A 44 -16.23 -16.13 4.28
C SER A 44 -17.44 -16.74 5.02
N ALA A 45 -18.00 -16.02 6.00
CA ALA A 45 -19.23 -16.40 6.70
C ALA A 45 -20.51 -15.84 6.04
N GLY A 46 -20.40 -15.16 4.89
CA GLY A 46 -21.53 -14.59 4.15
C GLY A 46 -21.99 -13.21 4.63
N ASN A 47 -21.35 -12.61 5.62
CA ASN A 47 -21.73 -11.29 6.13
C ASN A 47 -21.12 -10.19 5.27
N GLU A 48 -21.89 -9.17 4.94
CA GLU A 48 -21.39 -7.95 4.30
C GLU A 48 -20.59 -7.10 5.29
N ILE A 49 -19.48 -6.55 4.84
CA ILE A 49 -18.57 -5.69 5.60
C ILE A 49 -18.44 -4.37 4.86
N ASP A 50 -18.83 -3.28 5.49
CA ASP A 50 -18.60 -1.92 5.02
C ASP A 50 -17.18 -1.48 5.38
N VAL A 51 -16.24 -1.73 4.46
CA VAL A 51 -14.83 -1.38 4.63
C VAL A 51 -14.64 0.14 4.64
N ALA A 52 -15.49 0.87 3.91
CA ALA A 52 -15.41 2.34 3.88
C ALA A 52 -15.78 2.95 5.24
N ALA A 53 -16.79 2.42 5.92
CA ALA A 53 -17.12 2.85 7.26
C ALA A 53 -16.02 2.47 8.27
N LEU A 54 -15.45 1.26 8.15
CA LEU A 54 -14.35 0.81 9.00
C LEU A 54 -13.09 1.66 8.81
N ALA A 55 -12.73 2.01 7.57
CA ALA A 55 -11.55 2.82 7.27
C ALA A 55 -11.62 4.26 7.79
N LYS A 56 -12.83 4.79 7.97
CA LYS A 56 -13.05 6.09 8.62
C LYS A 56 -12.92 6.02 10.15
N ALA A 57 -13.24 4.87 10.73
CA ALA A 57 -13.23 4.67 12.17
C ALA A 57 -11.89 4.10 12.67
N HIS A 58 -11.16 3.36 11.85
CA HIS A 58 -9.96 2.61 12.23
C HIS A 58 -8.88 2.70 11.15
N ILE A 59 -7.63 2.49 11.55
CA ILE A 59 -6.55 2.21 10.58
C ILE A 59 -6.79 0.80 10.04
N MET A 60 -7.20 0.71 8.77
CA MET A 60 -7.51 -0.58 8.15
C MET A 60 -6.26 -1.27 7.62
N ILE A 61 -6.08 -2.50 8.05
CA ILE A 61 -4.95 -3.36 7.67
C ILE A 61 -5.50 -4.62 6.99
N VAL A 62 -5.08 -4.86 5.75
CA VAL A 62 -5.41 -6.08 5.03
C VAL A 62 -4.20 -7.01 5.02
N ILE A 63 -4.35 -8.19 5.60
CA ILE A 63 -3.35 -9.26 5.57
C ILE A 63 -3.74 -10.23 4.47
N THR A 64 -2.90 -10.41 3.47
CA THR A 64 -3.16 -11.42 2.45
C THR A 64 -2.40 -12.68 2.77
N ILE A 65 -3.06 -13.83 2.66
CA ILE A 65 -2.44 -15.13 2.81
C ILE A 65 -2.29 -15.81 1.44
N LYS A 66 -1.16 -16.49 1.22
CA LYS A 66 -0.79 -17.10 -0.06
C LYS A 66 -1.85 -18.08 -0.57
N ALA A 67 -2.31 -18.94 0.33
CA ALA A 67 -3.31 -19.95 0.12
C ALA A 67 -3.81 -20.47 1.48
N THR A 68 -4.95 -21.13 1.51
CA THR A 68 -5.55 -21.68 2.74
C THR A 68 -4.67 -22.72 3.44
N TRP A 69 -3.83 -23.43 2.70
CA TRP A 69 -2.90 -24.44 3.22
C TRP A 69 -1.55 -23.87 3.71
N CYS A 70 -1.29 -22.57 3.56
CA CYS A 70 0.02 -21.95 3.84
C CYS A 70 0.35 -21.90 5.35
N PRO A 71 1.32 -22.69 5.85
CA PRO A 71 1.63 -22.74 7.29
C PRO A 71 2.27 -21.43 7.78
N VAL A 72 3.15 -20.82 6.99
CA VAL A 72 3.80 -19.54 7.32
C VAL A 72 2.77 -18.42 7.45
N CYS A 73 1.70 -18.48 6.64
CA CYS A 73 0.61 -17.51 6.72
C CYS A 73 -0.18 -17.65 8.02
N ARG A 74 -0.46 -18.88 8.45
CA ARG A 74 -1.13 -19.15 9.74
C ARG A 74 -0.26 -18.69 10.90
N GLN A 75 1.04 -18.94 10.86
CA GLN A 75 1.99 -18.45 11.89
C GLN A 75 1.99 -16.92 11.97
N GLN A 76 1.93 -16.21 10.86
CA GLN A 76 1.83 -14.75 10.88
C GLN A 76 0.55 -14.28 11.57
N LEU A 77 -0.60 -14.89 11.27
CA LEU A 77 -1.86 -14.54 11.91
C LEU A 77 -1.80 -14.76 13.43
N LEU A 78 -1.23 -15.89 13.87
CA LEU A 78 -1.05 -16.18 15.29
C LEU A 78 -0.14 -15.14 15.98
N ARG A 79 0.99 -14.77 15.35
CA ARG A 79 1.90 -13.73 15.86
C ARG A 79 1.21 -12.36 15.98
N ILE A 80 0.42 -11.98 14.99
CA ILE A 80 -0.34 -10.72 15.04
C ILE A 80 -1.40 -10.81 16.13
N LYS A 81 -2.08 -11.95 16.26
CA LYS A 81 -3.06 -12.18 17.33
C LYS A 81 -2.46 -11.99 18.72
N GLU A 82 -1.26 -12.51 18.99
CA GLU A 82 -0.55 -12.32 20.25
C GLU A 82 -0.22 -10.84 20.56
N GLN A 83 -0.21 -9.99 19.53
CA GLN A 83 0.17 -8.57 19.61
C GLN A 83 -1.04 -7.62 19.45
N LEU A 84 -2.27 -8.14 19.44
CA LEU A 84 -3.47 -7.33 19.20
C LEU A 84 -3.61 -6.17 20.19
N GLY A 85 -3.23 -6.33 21.45
CA GLY A 85 -3.26 -5.25 22.43
C GLY A 85 -2.36 -4.06 22.07
N ASP A 86 -1.26 -4.27 21.33
CA ASP A 86 -0.45 -3.16 20.82
C ASP A 86 -1.12 -2.48 19.63
N PHE A 87 -1.72 -3.24 18.74
CA PHE A 87 -2.46 -2.70 17.58
C PHE A 87 -3.73 -1.95 17.97
N GLU A 88 -4.39 -2.39 19.04
CA GLU A 88 -5.57 -1.74 19.61
C GLU A 88 -5.27 -0.30 20.09
N LYS A 89 -4.08 -0.09 20.69
CA LYS A 89 -3.62 1.25 21.08
C LYS A 89 -3.52 2.23 19.90
N CYS A 90 -3.29 1.71 18.70
CA CYS A 90 -3.25 2.49 17.45
C CYS A 90 -4.60 2.55 16.73
N ASN A 91 -5.67 2.07 17.32
CA ASN A 91 -6.97 1.96 16.69
C ASN A 91 -6.93 1.20 15.36
N ALA A 92 -6.10 0.14 15.27
CA ALA A 92 -5.97 -0.69 14.08
C ALA A 92 -7.05 -1.77 14.03
N SER A 93 -7.58 -2.03 12.83
CA SER A 93 -8.50 -3.12 12.55
C SER A 93 -8.02 -3.92 11.35
N PHE A 94 -8.36 -5.21 11.31
CA PHE A 94 -7.80 -6.13 10.33
C PHE A 94 -8.87 -6.77 9.46
N LEU A 95 -8.47 -7.07 8.21
CA LEU A 95 -9.17 -7.98 7.30
C LEU A 95 -8.15 -9.00 6.79
N VAL A 96 -8.55 -10.25 6.65
CA VAL A 96 -7.71 -11.28 6.04
C VAL A 96 -8.25 -11.63 4.66
N LEU A 97 -7.43 -11.47 3.63
CA LEU A 97 -7.76 -11.83 2.24
C LEU A 97 -7.09 -13.15 1.89
N SER A 98 -7.86 -14.10 1.44
CA SER A 98 -7.39 -15.44 1.07
C SER A 98 -7.97 -15.89 -0.26
N PRO A 99 -7.20 -16.52 -1.15
CA PRO A 99 -7.78 -17.32 -2.22
C PRO A 99 -8.41 -18.60 -1.62
N GLY A 100 -9.32 -19.22 -2.37
CA GLY A 100 -9.97 -20.44 -1.98
C GLY A 100 -11.45 -20.27 -1.68
N SER A 101 -12.14 -21.38 -1.46
CA SER A 101 -13.59 -21.39 -1.17
C SER A 101 -13.89 -20.78 0.21
N ASN A 102 -15.13 -20.36 0.41
CA ASN A 102 -15.58 -19.85 1.71
C ASN A 102 -15.33 -20.84 2.84
N GLU A 103 -15.55 -22.14 2.60
CA GLU A 103 -15.36 -23.21 3.56
C GLU A 103 -13.88 -23.33 3.96
N ALA A 104 -12.98 -23.38 2.96
CA ALA A 104 -11.54 -23.49 3.22
C ALA A 104 -10.98 -22.24 3.93
N VAL A 105 -11.48 -21.05 3.59
CA VAL A 105 -11.09 -19.80 4.26
C VAL A 105 -11.64 -19.75 5.68
N HIS A 106 -12.87 -20.22 5.89
CA HIS A 106 -13.48 -20.32 7.22
C HIS A 106 -12.71 -21.30 8.13
N GLU A 107 -12.22 -22.40 7.57
CA GLU A 107 -11.37 -23.35 8.30
C GLU A 107 -10.06 -22.70 8.77
N VAL A 108 -9.42 -21.86 7.93
CA VAL A 108 -8.22 -21.09 8.34
C VAL A 108 -8.55 -20.18 9.51
N LYS A 109 -9.66 -19.45 9.43
CA LYS A 109 -10.12 -18.59 10.53
C LYS A 109 -10.34 -19.37 11.81
N PHE A 110 -11.04 -20.49 11.75
CA PHE A 110 -11.31 -21.35 12.90
C PHE A 110 -10.01 -21.88 13.53
N ASN A 111 -9.09 -22.40 12.71
CA ASN A 111 -7.83 -22.98 13.19
C ASN A 111 -6.85 -21.94 13.77
N THR A 112 -6.93 -20.67 13.34
CA THR A 112 -6.11 -19.58 13.89
C THR A 112 -6.78 -18.83 15.03
N ASP A 113 -8.10 -19.00 15.16
CA ASP A 113 -8.94 -18.21 16.08
C ASP A 113 -8.61 -16.71 16.00
N PHE A 114 -8.36 -16.22 14.75
CA PHE A 114 -8.07 -14.81 14.51
C PHE A 114 -9.38 -14.01 14.52
N PRO A 115 -9.52 -12.97 15.38
CA PRO A 115 -10.83 -12.40 15.71
C PRO A 115 -11.45 -11.56 14.59
N PHE A 116 -10.67 -11.20 13.56
CA PHE A 116 -11.15 -10.34 12.50
C PHE A 116 -11.76 -11.11 11.31
N PRO A 117 -12.51 -10.43 10.41
CA PRO A 117 -13.14 -11.07 9.28
C PRO A 117 -12.13 -11.60 8.25
N PHE A 118 -12.50 -12.71 7.62
CA PHE A 118 -11.80 -13.30 6.49
C PHE A 118 -12.64 -13.15 5.23
N ILE A 119 -11.99 -12.80 4.14
CA ILE A 119 -12.58 -12.61 2.81
C ILE A 119 -12.07 -13.69 1.88
N SER A 120 -12.99 -14.39 1.23
CA SER A 120 -12.68 -15.37 0.19
C SER A 120 -12.62 -14.67 -1.17
N ASP A 121 -11.42 -14.51 -1.73
CA ASP A 121 -11.19 -13.90 -3.05
C ASP A 121 -10.95 -15.00 -4.10
N GLN A 122 -11.95 -15.88 -4.29
CA GLN A 122 -11.87 -17.04 -5.19
C GLN A 122 -11.50 -16.66 -6.63
N ASN A 123 -12.00 -15.52 -7.09
CA ASN A 123 -11.77 -15.02 -8.45
C ASN A 123 -10.55 -14.10 -8.55
N PHE A 124 -9.81 -13.95 -7.46
CA PHE A 124 -8.63 -13.07 -7.39
C PHE A 124 -8.94 -11.60 -7.76
N SER A 125 -10.20 -11.19 -7.63
CA SER A 125 -10.65 -9.87 -8.07
C SER A 125 -10.02 -8.73 -7.27
N ILE A 126 -9.85 -8.92 -5.97
CA ILE A 126 -9.21 -7.96 -5.06
C ILE A 126 -7.69 -8.07 -5.19
N ALA A 127 -7.15 -9.28 -5.13
CA ALA A 127 -5.72 -9.54 -5.26
C ALA A 127 -5.16 -9.01 -6.58
N LYS A 128 -5.91 -9.15 -7.69
CA LYS A 128 -5.54 -8.61 -9.00
C LYS A 128 -5.43 -7.09 -9.00
N LYS A 129 -6.41 -6.39 -8.39
CA LYS A 129 -6.39 -4.93 -8.26
C LYS A 129 -5.18 -4.46 -7.44
N LEU A 130 -4.82 -5.18 -6.38
CA LEU A 130 -3.67 -4.90 -5.53
C LEU A 130 -2.32 -5.31 -6.15
N GLY A 131 -2.31 -5.93 -7.34
CA GLY A 131 -1.09 -6.44 -7.97
C GLY A 131 -0.41 -7.55 -7.17
N LEU A 132 -1.22 -8.45 -6.60
CA LEU A 132 -0.78 -9.52 -5.70
C LEU A 132 -0.96 -10.93 -6.28
N ILE A 133 -1.19 -11.07 -7.58
CA ILE A 133 -1.24 -12.40 -8.20
C ILE A 133 0.17 -13.00 -8.19
N LEU A 134 0.29 -14.22 -7.67
CA LEU A 134 1.54 -14.97 -7.64
C LEU A 134 1.50 -16.13 -8.65
N SER A 135 0.39 -16.88 -8.69
CA SER A 135 0.13 -17.96 -9.63
C SER A 135 -1.39 -18.09 -9.85
N PRO A 136 -1.87 -18.98 -10.71
CA PRO A 136 -3.32 -19.19 -10.91
C PRO A 136 -4.10 -19.57 -9.65
N GLU A 137 -3.43 -20.12 -8.63
CA GLU A 137 -4.06 -20.61 -7.41
C GLU A 137 -3.56 -19.87 -6.14
N GLU A 138 -2.62 -18.93 -6.28
CA GLU A 138 -1.94 -18.32 -5.16
C GLU A 138 -1.85 -16.81 -5.30
N ILE A 139 -2.00 -16.10 -4.17
CA ILE A 139 -1.73 -14.66 -4.11
C ILE A 139 -0.45 -14.39 -3.34
N MET A 140 0.21 -13.28 -3.67
CA MET A 140 1.38 -12.81 -2.95
C MET A 140 0.99 -12.49 -1.52
N PRO A 141 1.61 -13.12 -0.51
CA PRO A 141 1.40 -12.73 0.86
C PRO A 141 1.88 -11.30 1.08
N ALA A 142 1.02 -10.46 1.66
CA ALA A 142 1.32 -9.06 1.88
C ALA A 142 0.61 -8.54 3.13
N ILE A 143 1.08 -7.40 3.62
CA ILE A 143 0.38 -6.53 4.57
C ILE A 143 0.11 -5.22 3.85
N VAL A 144 -1.12 -4.76 3.86
CA VAL A 144 -1.57 -3.54 3.19
C VAL A 144 -2.22 -2.63 4.21
N ILE A 145 -1.79 -1.37 4.30
CA ILE A 145 -2.47 -0.33 5.07
C ILE A 145 -3.28 0.52 4.10
N LEU A 146 -4.53 0.76 4.42
CA LEU A 146 -5.43 1.60 3.63
C LEU A 146 -5.54 3.00 4.23
N ASN A 147 -5.74 3.99 3.38
CA ASN A 147 -6.22 5.31 3.76
C ASN A 147 -7.74 5.28 4.00
N GLU A 148 -8.29 6.36 4.55
CA GLU A 148 -9.74 6.52 4.78
C GLU A 148 -10.57 6.44 3.49
N ASP A 149 -10.00 6.83 2.34
CA ASP A 149 -10.61 6.76 1.01
C ASP A 149 -10.43 5.38 0.34
N LEU A 150 -9.86 4.42 1.06
CA LEU A 150 -9.53 3.05 0.62
C LEU A 150 -8.39 2.96 -0.40
N SER A 151 -7.70 4.02 -0.70
CA SER A 151 -6.44 3.94 -1.46
C SER A 151 -5.36 3.22 -0.63
N VAL A 152 -4.40 2.59 -1.31
CA VAL A 152 -3.30 1.89 -0.64
C VAL A 152 -2.29 2.91 -0.13
N LYS A 153 -2.22 3.08 1.20
CA LYS A 153 -1.23 3.92 1.88
C LYS A 153 0.16 3.28 1.88
N TRP A 154 0.21 2.00 2.20
CA TRP A 154 1.46 1.25 2.29
C TRP A 154 1.21 -0.22 1.99
N ILE A 155 2.18 -0.87 1.38
CA ILE A 155 2.14 -2.30 1.09
C ILE A 155 3.52 -2.91 1.24
N ARG A 156 3.59 -3.98 2.05
CA ARG A 156 4.75 -4.85 2.15
C ARG A 156 4.42 -6.20 1.56
N LYS A 157 5.10 -6.55 0.49
CA LYS A 157 4.92 -7.82 -0.22
C LYS A 157 5.93 -8.88 0.25
N GLY A 158 5.51 -10.11 0.28
CA GLY A 158 6.32 -11.26 0.65
C GLY A 158 6.49 -11.42 2.16
N ARG A 159 6.77 -12.63 2.58
CA ARG A 159 7.15 -13.02 3.94
C ARG A 159 7.90 -14.35 3.92
N ASN A 160 8.63 -14.61 4.98
CA ASN A 160 9.26 -15.91 5.22
C ASN A 160 9.25 -16.20 6.73
N ILE A 161 9.75 -17.36 7.13
CA ILE A 161 9.76 -17.81 8.54
C ILE A 161 10.62 -16.94 9.47
N LEU A 162 11.51 -16.10 8.92
CA LEU A 162 12.36 -15.19 9.69
C LEU A 162 11.82 -13.77 9.71
N ASN A 163 10.99 -13.41 8.73
CA ASN A 163 10.44 -12.08 8.61
C ASN A 163 8.97 -12.14 8.18
N PHE A 164 8.07 -11.95 9.12
CA PHE A 164 6.62 -11.94 8.93
C PHE A 164 6.07 -10.55 8.58
N GLY A 165 6.86 -9.48 8.76
CA GLY A 165 6.46 -8.10 8.51
C GLY A 165 5.62 -7.45 9.62
N ASP A 166 5.39 -8.13 10.73
CA ASP A 166 4.67 -7.60 11.89
C ASP A 166 5.43 -6.49 12.61
N ALA A 167 6.77 -6.60 12.72
CA ALA A 167 7.60 -5.53 13.27
C ALA A 167 7.55 -4.27 12.41
N GLU A 168 7.75 -4.40 11.08
CA GLU A 168 7.66 -3.29 10.14
C GLU A 168 6.26 -2.64 10.16
N LEU A 169 5.20 -3.43 10.32
CA LEU A 169 3.85 -2.92 10.47
C LEU A 169 3.71 -2.02 11.70
N LYS A 170 4.22 -2.45 12.86
CA LYS A 170 4.19 -1.65 14.09
C LYS A 170 4.94 -0.33 13.94
N ASP A 171 6.14 -0.39 13.38
CA ASP A 171 6.95 0.81 13.12
C ASP A 171 6.22 1.80 12.21
N HIS A 172 5.55 1.27 11.17
CA HIS A 172 4.82 2.09 10.21
C HIS A 172 3.55 2.73 10.79
N LEU A 173 2.92 2.06 11.75
CA LEU A 173 1.75 2.58 12.47
C LEU A 173 2.14 3.58 13.58
N GLY A 174 3.41 3.61 13.99
CA GLY A 174 3.87 4.43 15.10
C GLY A 174 3.32 3.98 16.46
N CYS A 175 2.84 2.74 16.58
CA CYS A 175 2.25 2.19 17.78
C CYS A 175 3.21 2.11 18.97
N ALA A 176 4.52 2.11 18.73
CA ALA A 176 5.55 2.06 19.77
C ALA A 176 5.83 3.41 20.45
N ASN A 177 5.32 4.51 19.94
CA ASN A 177 5.70 5.87 20.37
C ASN A 177 4.72 6.52 21.37
N TRP A 178 3.78 5.76 21.95
CA TRP A 178 2.81 6.25 22.94
C TRP A 178 3.17 5.77 24.37
N ILE A 179 4.40 6.09 24.80
CA ILE A 179 4.81 5.99 26.23
C ILE A 179 5.02 7.40 26.76
#